data_938b4fc0cb41650600792ff1ada71df9
#
_entry.id   938b4fc0cb41650600792ff1ada71df9
#
_cell.length_a   1.000
_cell.length_b   1.000
_cell.length_c   1.000
_cell.angle_alpha   90.00
_cell.angle_beta   90.00
_cell.angle_gamma   90.00
#
_symmetry.space_group_name_H-M   'P 1'
#
loop_
_entity.id
_entity.type
_entity.pdbx_description
1 polymer ?
#
loop_
_entity_poly.entity_id
_entity_poly.type
_entity_poly.pdbx_seq_one_letter_code
_entity_poly.pdbx_strand_id
1 'polypeptide(L)'
;MQIWKGSTSLEIKDVIVSRFAEDDLNEIVEYYFSLSPNYVENLVSEFETDVLFLHQYPKRGRIIPEFERQGISQYRELIQGYYRIVYEISGDKVIVHTIIDGRRNFEDIIISKLSRYYGNKI
;
A
#
# COMPACT_ATOMS: atom_id res chain seq x y z
N MET A 1 25.25 23.12 2.70
CA MET A 1 24.99 22.64 2.44
C MET A 1 24.63 21.74 1.79
N GLN A 2 24.30 21.21 1.60
CA GLN A 2 23.95 20.48 1.04
C GLN A 2 23.92 19.43 0.53
N ILE A 3 24.36 19.47 0.30
CA ILE A 3 24.91 18.60 -0.28
C ILE A 3 24.55 17.29 -0.05
N TRP A 4 24.58 16.89 1.01
CA TRP A 4 24.09 15.63 1.29
C TRP A 4 22.69 15.44 0.73
N LYS A 5 22.29 16.43 0.10
CA LYS A 5 21.11 16.32 -0.61
C LYS A 5 21.11 15.24 -1.60
N GLY A 6 22.19 14.91 -2.13
CA GLY A 6 22.26 13.81 -3.06
C GLY A 6 21.77 12.53 -2.45
N SER A 7 21.83 12.45 -1.15
CA SER A 7 21.36 11.24 -0.50
C SER A 7 19.86 11.14 -0.52
N THR A 8 19.19 12.17 -0.96
CA THR A 8 17.76 12.13 -1.09
C THR A 8 17.38 11.44 -2.39
N SER A 9 18.11 10.40 -2.71
CA SER A 9 17.81 9.60 -3.89
C SER A 9 16.40 9.01 -3.83
N LEU A 10 15.76 9.03 -2.66
CA LEU A 10 14.41 8.57 -2.50
C LEU A 10 13.39 9.71 -2.46
N GLU A 11 13.73 10.81 -3.13
CA GLU A 11 12.74 11.86 -3.25
C GLU A 11 11.60 11.36 -4.12
N ILE A 12 10.44 11.28 -3.52
CA ILE A 12 9.24 10.76 -4.19
C ILE A 12 8.47 11.93 -4.78
N LYS A 13 8.18 11.86 -6.07
CA LYS A 13 7.38 12.85 -6.76
C LYS A 13 5.90 12.53 -6.68
N ASP A 14 5.56 11.27 -6.85
CA ASP A 14 4.16 10.87 -6.90
C ASP A 14 3.89 9.67 -6.01
N VAL A 15 2.75 9.71 -5.33
CA VAL A 15 2.19 8.53 -4.67
C VAL A 15 0.95 8.17 -5.46
N ILE A 16 0.97 7.01 -6.08
CA ILE A 16 -0.11 6.54 -6.95
C ILE A 16 -0.87 5.44 -6.24
N VAL A 17 -2.17 5.63 -6.07
CA VAL A 17 -3.05 4.58 -5.58
C VAL A 17 -3.64 3.92 -6.81
N SER A 18 -3.33 2.65 -7.01
CA SER A 18 -3.82 1.94 -8.19
C SER A 18 -5.35 1.82 -8.14
N ARG A 19 -5.95 1.64 -9.32
CA ARG A 19 -7.39 1.40 -9.40
C ARG A 19 -7.80 0.19 -8.58
N PHE A 20 -6.94 -0.81 -8.53
CA PHE A 20 -7.22 -2.04 -7.78
C PHE A 20 -7.25 -1.79 -6.27
N ALA A 21 -6.33 -0.94 -5.78
CA ALA A 21 -6.33 -0.56 -4.37
C ALA A 21 -7.56 0.28 -4.03
N GLU A 22 -7.97 1.15 -4.95
CA GLU A 22 -9.20 1.92 -4.76
C GLU A 22 -10.42 1.01 -4.71
N ASP A 23 -10.47 0.02 -5.59
CA ASP A 23 -11.58 -0.95 -5.61
C ASP A 23 -11.61 -1.76 -4.31
N ASP A 24 -10.42 -2.17 -3.82
CA ASP A 24 -10.33 -2.89 -2.56
C ASP A 24 -10.87 -2.05 -1.40
N LEU A 25 -10.50 -0.76 -1.37
CA LEU A 25 -10.99 0.15 -0.34
C LEU A 25 -12.50 0.32 -0.42
N ASN A 26 -13.02 0.46 -1.64
CA ASN A 26 -14.45 0.62 -1.85
C ASN A 26 -15.24 -0.60 -1.38
N GLU A 27 -14.70 -1.79 -1.58
CA GLU A 27 -15.35 -3.00 -1.08
C GLU A 27 -15.43 -3.00 0.45
N ILE A 28 -14.36 -2.58 1.11
CA ILE A 28 -14.34 -2.49 2.56
C ILE A 28 -15.36 -1.45 3.04
N VAL A 29 -15.40 -0.30 2.36
CA VAL A 29 -16.34 0.77 2.70
C VAL A 29 -17.79 0.28 2.54
N GLU A 30 -18.10 -0.37 1.44
CA GLU A 30 -19.45 -0.88 1.20
C GLU A 30 -19.87 -1.87 2.27
N TYR A 31 -18.95 -2.75 2.66
CA TYR A 31 -19.26 -3.76 3.67
C TYR A 31 -19.61 -3.13 5.02
N TYR A 32 -18.84 -2.12 5.44
CA TYR A 32 -19.02 -1.54 6.78
C TYR A 32 -19.95 -0.34 6.82
N PHE A 33 -20.30 0.25 5.70
CA PHE A 33 -21.06 1.49 5.68
C PHE A 33 -22.38 1.40 6.46
N SER A 34 -23.13 0.34 6.26
CA SER A 34 -24.40 0.17 6.94
C SER A 34 -24.23 -0.30 8.39
N LEU A 35 -23.07 -0.88 8.72
CA LEU A 35 -22.81 -1.40 10.05
C LEU A 35 -22.29 -0.31 10.99
N SER A 36 -21.39 0.53 10.50
CA SER A 36 -20.79 1.59 11.29
C SER A 36 -20.23 2.68 10.39
N PRO A 37 -21.03 3.73 10.09
CA PRO A 37 -20.56 4.84 9.28
C PRO A 37 -19.34 5.55 9.88
N ASN A 38 -19.25 5.64 11.22
CA ASN A 38 -18.10 6.27 11.86
C ASN A 38 -16.82 5.47 11.64
N TYR A 39 -16.92 4.16 11.66
CA TYR A 39 -15.76 3.29 11.40
C TYR A 39 -15.24 3.53 9.98
N VAL A 40 -16.14 3.60 9.02
CA VAL A 40 -15.78 3.82 7.62
C VAL A 40 -15.09 5.18 7.45
N GLU A 41 -15.64 6.22 8.05
CA GLU A 41 -15.06 7.55 7.95
C GLU A 41 -13.63 7.58 8.51
N ASN A 42 -13.43 6.96 9.66
CA ASN A 42 -12.11 6.89 10.27
C ASN A 42 -11.16 6.05 9.44
N LEU A 43 -11.62 4.93 8.90
CA LEU A 43 -10.80 4.05 8.09
C LEU A 43 -10.28 4.78 6.85
N VAL A 44 -11.17 5.46 6.13
CA VAL A 44 -10.80 6.19 4.91
C VAL A 44 -9.83 7.32 5.26
N SER A 45 -10.11 8.06 6.31
CA SER A 45 -9.27 9.17 6.73
C SER A 45 -7.86 8.71 7.11
N GLU A 46 -7.76 7.62 7.85
CA GLU A 46 -6.46 7.06 8.23
C GLU A 46 -5.72 6.51 7.03
N PHE A 47 -6.43 5.87 6.12
CA PHE A 47 -5.82 5.36 4.88
C PHE A 47 -5.21 6.52 4.09
N GLU A 48 -5.97 7.59 3.90
CA GLU A 48 -5.47 8.74 3.15
C GLU A 48 -4.24 9.37 3.82
N THR A 49 -4.29 9.51 5.13
CA THR A 49 -3.17 10.06 5.88
C THR A 49 -1.92 9.18 5.75
N ASP A 50 -2.08 7.88 5.93
CA ASP A 50 -0.96 6.95 5.86
C ASP A 50 -0.34 6.91 4.47
N VAL A 51 -1.16 6.94 3.44
CA VAL A 51 -0.69 6.93 2.06
C VAL A 51 0.06 8.22 1.74
N LEU A 52 -0.46 9.37 2.17
CA LEU A 52 0.21 10.64 1.93
C LEU A 52 1.57 10.73 2.60
N PHE A 53 1.72 10.11 3.77
CA PHE A 53 3.01 10.09 4.45
C PHE A 53 4.08 9.35 3.66
N LEU A 54 3.70 8.46 2.75
CA LEU A 54 4.67 7.75 1.91
C LEU A 54 5.42 8.69 0.98
N HIS A 55 4.88 9.87 0.73
CA HIS A 55 5.57 10.88 -0.07
C HIS A 55 6.87 11.33 0.61
N GLN A 56 6.83 11.54 1.93
CA GLN A 56 8.00 11.95 2.70
C GLN A 56 8.81 10.77 3.21
N TYR A 57 8.13 9.70 3.59
CA TYR A 57 8.76 8.55 4.22
C TYR A 57 8.39 7.27 3.48
N PRO A 58 8.91 7.08 2.26
CA PRO A 58 8.52 5.93 1.44
C PRO A 58 8.91 4.58 2.05
N LYS A 59 9.94 4.55 2.89
CA LYS A 59 10.37 3.31 3.56
C LYS A 59 9.74 3.12 4.93
N ARG A 60 8.71 3.88 5.25
CA ARG A 60 8.00 3.77 6.52
C ARG A 60 7.42 2.38 6.74
N GLY A 61 6.88 1.78 5.69
CA GLY A 61 6.35 0.42 5.79
C GLY A 61 7.46 -0.62 5.79
N ARG A 62 7.16 -1.77 6.34
CA ARG A 62 8.14 -2.87 6.40
C ARG A 62 8.12 -3.67 5.10
N ILE A 63 9.24 -4.30 4.80
CA ILE A 63 9.29 -5.28 3.73
C ILE A 63 8.34 -6.41 4.12
N ILE A 64 7.54 -6.88 3.17
CA ILE A 64 6.54 -7.93 3.43
C ILE A 64 7.27 -9.22 3.85
N PRO A 65 7.03 -9.70 5.08
CA PRO A 65 7.80 -10.85 5.59
C PRO A 65 7.66 -12.12 4.75
N GLU A 66 6.47 -12.38 4.23
CA GLU A 66 6.23 -13.56 3.40
C GLU A 66 7.08 -13.55 2.13
N PHE A 67 7.32 -12.36 1.59
CA PHE A 67 8.15 -12.21 0.39
C PHE A 67 9.63 -12.16 0.75
N GLU A 68 9.97 -11.51 1.85
CA GLU A 68 11.36 -11.39 2.26
C GLU A 68 12.00 -12.76 2.48
N ARG A 69 11.25 -13.69 3.04
CA ARG A 69 11.72 -15.06 3.23
C ARG A 69 12.09 -15.76 1.93
N GLN A 70 11.56 -15.26 0.81
CA GLN A 70 11.86 -15.81 -0.51
C GLN A 70 12.80 -14.93 -1.31
N GLY A 71 13.43 -13.96 -0.65
CA GLY A 71 14.38 -13.08 -1.30
C GLY A 71 13.74 -11.95 -2.10
N ILE A 72 12.45 -11.70 -1.93
CA ILE A 72 11.73 -10.63 -2.62
C ILE A 72 11.59 -9.46 -1.65
N SER A 73 12.26 -8.35 -1.94
CA SER A 73 12.25 -7.19 -1.06
C SER A 73 11.65 -5.95 -1.71
N GLN A 74 11.06 -6.11 -2.87
CA GLN A 74 10.53 -4.98 -3.64
C GLN A 74 9.23 -4.40 -3.08
N TYR A 75 8.49 -5.19 -2.30
CA TYR A 75 7.19 -4.77 -1.77
C TYR A 75 7.25 -4.52 -0.28
N ARG A 76 6.56 -3.47 0.12
CA ARG A 76 6.42 -3.08 1.51
C ARG A 76 4.95 -3.02 1.89
N GLU A 77 4.69 -2.94 3.17
CA GLU A 77 3.31 -2.81 3.64
C GLU A 77 3.21 -1.86 4.82
N LEU A 78 2.08 -1.18 4.89
CA LEU A 78 1.65 -0.47 6.08
C LEU A 78 0.55 -1.30 6.73
N ILE A 79 0.55 -1.32 8.05
CA ILE A 79 -0.48 -2.03 8.81
C ILE A 79 -1.45 -1.01 9.35
N GLN A 80 -2.73 -1.17 9.03
CA GLN A 80 -3.78 -0.34 9.56
C GLN A 80 -4.90 -1.22 10.08
N GLY A 81 -4.97 -1.38 11.39
CA GLY A 81 -5.93 -2.30 12.00
C GLY A 81 -5.70 -3.71 11.49
N TYR A 82 -6.73 -4.28 10.88
CA TYR A 82 -6.64 -5.62 10.30
C TYR A 82 -6.11 -5.64 8.88
N TYR A 83 -5.89 -4.45 8.28
CA TYR A 83 -5.58 -4.37 6.87
C TYR A 83 -4.10 -4.16 6.62
N ARG A 84 -3.63 -4.79 5.55
CA ARG A 84 -2.25 -4.66 5.07
C ARG A 84 -2.31 -3.89 3.76
N ILE A 85 -1.68 -2.72 3.74
CA ILE A 85 -1.66 -1.85 2.56
C ILE A 85 -0.34 -2.11 1.85
N VAL A 86 -0.41 -2.77 0.71
CA VAL A 86 0.78 -3.23 -0.02
C VAL A 86 1.20 -2.18 -1.03
N TYR A 87 2.46 -1.80 -1.01
CA TYR A 87 3.00 -0.82 -1.94
C TYR A 87 4.41 -1.17 -2.36
N GLU A 88 4.89 -0.50 -3.41
CA GLU A 88 6.28 -0.59 -3.82
C GLU A 88 6.82 0.79 -4.13
N ILE A 89 8.14 0.93 -4.05
CA ILE A 89 8.85 2.14 -4.47
C ILE A 89 9.43 1.83 -5.84
N SER A 90 9.00 2.59 -6.84
CA SER A 90 9.44 2.39 -8.22
C SER A 90 10.01 3.72 -8.73
N GLY A 91 11.33 3.84 -8.72
CA GLY A 91 12.00 5.09 -9.07
C GLY A 91 11.62 6.21 -8.11
N ASP A 92 11.04 7.28 -8.64
CA ASP A 92 10.58 8.42 -7.85
C ASP A 92 9.10 8.34 -7.51
N LYS A 93 8.50 7.15 -7.62
CA LYS A 93 7.08 6.95 -7.36
C LYS A 93 6.86 5.88 -6.32
N VAL A 94 5.80 6.04 -5.56
CA VAL A 94 5.26 4.98 -4.71
C VAL A 94 3.97 4.52 -5.35
N ILE A 95 3.81 3.22 -5.49
CA ILE A 95 2.60 2.64 -6.06
C ILE A 95 1.92 1.79 -5.00
N VAL A 96 0.73 2.19 -4.60
CA VAL A 96 -0.08 1.42 -3.66
C VAL A 96 -0.89 0.42 -4.49
N HIS A 97 -0.57 -0.86 -4.34
CA HIS A 97 -1.11 -1.92 -5.18
C HIS A 97 -2.44 -2.49 -4.73
N THR A 98 -2.58 -2.72 -3.45
CA THR A 98 -3.76 -3.44 -2.94
C THR A 98 -3.87 -3.30 -1.44
N ILE A 99 -5.08 -3.52 -0.94
CA ILE A 99 -5.36 -3.59 0.49
C ILE A 99 -5.90 -4.98 0.77
N ILE A 100 -5.30 -5.68 1.70
CA ILE A 100 -5.67 -7.06 2.03
C ILE A 100 -5.99 -7.17 3.50
N ASP A 101 -7.08 -7.86 3.83
CA ASP A 101 -7.40 -8.20 5.20
C ASP A 101 -6.34 -9.19 5.70
N GLY A 102 -5.53 -8.76 6.67
CA GLY A 102 -4.41 -9.55 7.17
C GLY A 102 -4.81 -10.77 7.96
N ARG A 103 -6.10 -10.93 8.27
CA ARG A 103 -6.61 -12.13 8.95
C ARG A 103 -6.84 -13.27 7.96
N ARG A 104 -6.86 -12.97 6.66
CA ARG A 104 -7.02 -13.97 5.60
C ARG A 104 -5.67 -14.56 5.24
N ASN A 105 -5.69 -15.62 4.43
CA ASN A 105 -4.45 -16.22 3.93
C ASN A 105 -3.78 -15.27 2.94
N PHE A 106 -2.83 -14.48 3.45
CA PHE A 106 -2.17 -13.44 2.69
C PHE A 106 -1.42 -14.00 1.49
N GLU A 107 -0.68 -15.08 1.68
CA GLU A 107 0.16 -15.66 0.61
C GLU A 107 -0.66 -16.10 -0.60
N ASP A 108 -1.85 -16.65 -0.35
CA ASP A 108 -2.72 -17.08 -1.45
C ASP A 108 -3.33 -15.90 -2.19
N ILE A 109 -3.52 -14.79 -1.51
CA ILE A 109 -4.21 -13.64 -2.06
C ILE A 109 -3.27 -12.69 -2.79
N ILE A 110 -2.09 -12.46 -2.23
CA ILE A 110 -1.20 -11.40 -2.71
C ILE A 110 -0.73 -11.61 -4.16
N ILE A 111 -0.44 -12.84 -4.52
CA ILE A 111 0.05 -13.15 -5.87
C ILE A 111 -1.01 -12.79 -6.90
N SER A 112 -2.25 -13.20 -6.63
CA SER A 112 -3.37 -12.88 -7.51
C SER A 112 -3.58 -11.37 -7.64
N LYS A 113 -3.49 -10.67 -6.52
CA LYS A 113 -3.69 -9.22 -6.49
C LYS A 113 -2.61 -8.47 -7.26
N LEU A 114 -1.36 -8.83 -7.08
CA LEU A 114 -0.27 -8.20 -7.80
C LEU A 114 -0.34 -8.52 -9.30
N SER A 115 -0.74 -9.73 -9.65
CA SER A 115 -0.88 -10.13 -11.04
C SER A 115 -1.89 -9.26 -11.80
N ARG A 116 -2.95 -8.82 -11.14
CA ARG A 116 -3.92 -7.90 -11.75
C ARG A 116 -3.22 -6.65 -12.28
N TYR A 117 -2.36 -6.07 -11.45
CA TYR A 117 -1.69 -4.83 -11.79
C TYR A 117 -0.76 -5.02 -12.99
N TYR A 118 0.10 -6.03 -12.92
CA TYR A 118 1.07 -6.25 -13.99
C TYR A 118 0.41 -6.79 -15.26
N GLY A 119 -0.62 -7.59 -15.13
CA GLY A 119 -1.36 -8.11 -16.27
C GLY A 119 -2.00 -7.01 -17.11
N ASN A 120 -2.41 -5.93 -16.48
CA ASN A 120 -3.01 -4.81 -17.20
C ASN A 120 -2.01 -3.94 -17.94
N LYS A 121 -0.73 -4.19 -17.75
CA LYS A 121 0.31 -3.42 -18.42
C LYS A 121 0.86 -4.10 -19.66
N ILE A 122 0.45 -5.31 -19.90
CA ILE A 122 0.93 -6.11 -21.04
C ILE A 122 0.02 -5.95 -22.29
#